data_47ee3be9068200108d360743cf236aaf
#
_entry.id   47ee3be9068200108d360743cf236aaf
#
_cell.length_a   1.000
_cell.length_b   1.000
_cell.length_c   1.000
_cell.angle_alpha   90.00
_cell.angle_beta   90.00
_cell.angle_gamma   90.00
#
_symmetry.space_group_name_H-M   'P 1'
#
loop_
_entity.id
_entity.type
_entity.pdbx_description
1 polymer ?
#
loop_
_entity_poly.entity_id
_entity_poly.type
_entity_poly.pdbx_seq_one_letter_code
_entity_poly.pdbx_strand_id
1 'polypeptide(L)'
;YCAGGARDLGDRLVHLLLPLSVVVLGHLWYYAYLIRNRLLDEVRAQYVLLARAKGLSRKAVLFRHCLRNVMPSYLSIMAISVPHVLGGTYIVETVFSFPGLGTLSYESARYQDYNLLMVLCLLSGTLVIACSLLSQALSERIDPRMRAQDAEAELP
;
A
#
# COMPACT_ATOMS: atom_id res chain seq x y z
N TYR A 1 6.11 29.07 -10.89
CA TYR A 1 4.95 28.46 -11.50
C TYR A 1 4.38 29.43 -12.54
N CYS A 2 4.74 29.26 -13.79
CA CYS A 2 4.04 29.93 -14.86
C CYS A 2 2.69 29.23 -15.05
N ALA A 3 1.63 29.79 -14.48
CA ALA A 3 0.24 29.37 -14.68
C ALA A 3 -0.27 29.69 -16.10
N GLY A 4 0.63 29.67 -17.08
CA GLY A 4 0.40 29.97 -18.49
C GLY A 4 0.46 28.72 -19.34
N GLY A 5 -0.66 28.00 -19.46
CA GLY A 5 -0.88 27.19 -20.64
C GLY A 5 -0.31 25.78 -20.64
N ALA A 6 -0.51 24.98 -19.59
CA ALA A 6 -0.47 23.52 -19.76
C ALA A 6 -1.68 23.08 -20.61
N ARG A 7 -1.66 23.42 -21.88
CA ARG A 7 -2.70 23.01 -22.87
C ARG A 7 -2.50 21.59 -23.37
N ASP A 8 -1.34 21.00 -23.10
CA ASP A 8 -1.05 19.61 -23.49
C ASP A 8 -1.04 18.68 -22.27
N LEU A 9 -1.88 17.65 -22.34
CA LEU A 9 -1.88 16.52 -21.39
C LEU A 9 -0.47 15.90 -21.26
N GLY A 10 0.34 15.95 -22.32
CA GLY A 10 1.72 15.49 -22.34
C GLY A 10 2.62 16.25 -21.37
N ASP A 11 2.52 17.56 -21.33
CA ASP A 11 3.33 18.41 -20.44
C ASP A 11 3.01 18.16 -18.97
N ARG A 12 1.73 17.98 -18.64
CA ARG A 12 1.29 17.61 -17.28
C ARG A 12 1.79 16.23 -16.86
N LEU A 13 1.77 15.26 -17.78
CA LEU A 13 2.26 13.92 -17.51
C LEU A 13 3.77 13.91 -17.25
N VAL A 14 4.55 14.65 -18.02
CA VAL A 14 6.01 14.75 -17.83
C VAL A 14 6.34 15.37 -16.46
N HIS A 15 5.64 16.44 -16.06
CA HIS A 15 5.85 17.09 -14.78
C HIS A 15 5.41 16.21 -13.58
N LEU A 16 4.43 15.33 -13.79
CA LEU A 16 3.95 14.38 -12.77
C LEU A 16 4.87 13.16 -12.65
N LEU A 17 5.59 12.81 -13.72
CA LEU A 17 6.42 11.61 -13.78
C LEU A 17 7.57 11.66 -12.76
N LEU A 18 8.15 12.81 -12.52
CA LEU A 18 9.29 12.99 -11.64
C LEU A 18 8.89 12.82 -10.15
N PRO A 19 7.89 13.55 -9.60
CA PRO A 19 7.43 13.30 -8.24
C PRO A 19 6.84 11.89 -8.05
N LEU A 20 6.14 11.36 -9.06
CA LEU A 20 5.61 9.99 -9.01
C LEU A 20 6.72 8.96 -8.91
N SER A 21 7.81 9.11 -9.68
CA SER A 21 8.95 8.19 -9.64
C SER A 21 9.62 8.15 -8.26
N VAL A 22 9.76 9.28 -7.60
CA VAL A 22 10.34 9.37 -6.24
C VAL A 22 9.47 8.62 -5.23
N VAL A 23 8.15 8.85 -5.27
CA VAL A 23 7.20 8.16 -4.38
C VAL A 23 7.19 6.66 -4.64
N VAL A 24 7.14 6.25 -5.91
CA VAL A 24 7.13 4.84 -6.30
C VAL A 24 8.42 4.13 -5.87
N LEU A 25 9.59 4.72 -6.13
CA LEU A 25 10.87 4.13 -5.74
C LEU A 25 11.01 3.98 -4.22
N GLY A 26 10.60 5.00 -3.46
CA GLY A 26 10.60 4.94 -2.00
C GLY A 26 9.73 3.82 -1.45
N HIS A 27 8.51 3.68 -1.96
CA HIS A 27 7.58 2.62 -1.56
C HIS A 27 8.01 1.24 -2.05
N LEU A 28 8.54 1.15 -3.27
CA LEU A 28 9.04 -0.12 -3.84
C LEU A 28 10.14 -0.72 -2.98
N TRP A 29 11.08 0.10 -2.51
CA TRP A 29 12.13 -0.35 -1.59
C TRP A 29 11.57 -0.88 -0.28
N TYR A 30 10.64 -0.14 0.32
CA TYR A 30 10.00 -0.52 1.57
C TYR A 30 9.22 -1.84 1.45
N TYR A 31 8.40 -1.98 0.41
CA TYR A 31 7.63 -3.20 0.18
C TYR A 31 8.50 -4.39 -0.21
N ALA A 32 9.54 -4.18 -1.01
CA ALA A 32 10.48 -5.25 -1.33
C ALA A 32 11.17 -5.81 -0.08
N TYR A 33 11.55 -4.93 0.85
CA TYR A 33 12.11 -5.33 2.13
C TYR A 33 11.13 -6.13 2.98
N LEU A 34 9.87 -5.67 3.09
CA LEU A 34 8.83 -6.37 3.85
C LEU A 34 8.52 -7.76 3.26
N ILE A 35 8.34 -7.84 1.95
CA ILE A 35 8.09 -9.12 1.26
C ILE A 35 9.25 -10.08 1.48
N ARG A 36 10.48 -9.59 1.34
CA ARG A 36 11.67 -10.42 1.56
C ARG A 36 11.70 -11.01 2.96
N ASN A 37 11.45 -10.21 4.00
CA ASN A 37 11.46 -10.69 5.38
C ASN A 37 10.35 -11.73 5.62
N ARG A 38 9.13 -11.47 5.18
CA ARG A 38 8.02 -12.42 5.29
C ARG A 38 8.30 -13.73 4.53
N LEU A 39 8.89 -13.65 3.34
CA LEU A 39 9.28 -14.85 2.60
C LEU A 39 10.38 -15.65 3.30
N LEU A 40 11.34 -14.98 3.95
CA LEU A 40 12.40 -15.67 4.70
C LEU A 40 11.83 -16.42 5.92
N ASP A 41 10.87 -15.83 6.61
CA ASP A 41 10.18 -16.50 7.72
C ASP A 41 9.38 -17.71 7.22
N GLU A 42 8.65 -17.55 6.12
CA GLU A 42 7.82 -18.60 5.54
C GLU A 42 8.65 -19.78 5.00
N VAL A 43 9.82 -19.53 4.42
CA VAL A 43 10.72 -20.58 3.93
C VAL A 43 11.24 -21.46 5.07
N ARG A 44 11.25 -20.99 6.31
CA ARG A 44 11.65 -21.75 7.50
C ARG A 44 10.51 -22.55 8.11
N ALA A 45 9.29 -22.39 7.64
CA ALA A 45 8.12 -23.10 8.17
C ALA A 45 8.20 -24.61 7.92
N GLN A 46 7.65 -25.40 8.84
CA GLN A 46 7.74 -26.87 8.83
C GLN A 46 7.13 -27.51 7.57
N TYR A 47 6.07 -26.91 7.02
CA TYR A 47 5.45 -27.43 5.79
C TYR A 47 6.38 -27.34 4.56
N VAL A 48 7.32 -26.39 4.55
CA VAL A 48 8.34 -26.27 3.50
C VAL A 48 9.32 -27.46 3.55
N LEU A 49 9.70 -27.89 4.75
CA LEU A 49 10.52 -29.09 4.95
C LEU A 49 9.80 -30.34 4.44
N LEU A 50 8.51 -30.47 4.76
CA LEU A 50 7.67 -31.58 4.25
C LEU A 50 7.53 -31.56 2.73
N ALA A 51 7.35 -30.39 2.11
CA ALA A 51 7.25 -30.25 0.68
C ALA A 51 8.56 -30.64 -0.03
N ARG A 52 9.71 -30.32 0.59
CA ARG A 52 11.04 -30.72 0.10
C ARG A 52 11.26 -32.23 0.24
N ALA A 53 10.84 -32.82 1.36
CA ALA A 53 10.92 -34.27 1.56
C ALA A 53 10.11 -35.05 0.50
N LYS A 54 9.02 -34.45 -0.01
CA LYS A 54 8.23 -34.99 -1.13
C LYS A 54 8.87 -34.79 -2.51
N GLY A 55 10.10 -34.23 -2.58
CA GLY A 55 10.84 -34.07 -3.85
C GLY A 55 10.44 -32.85 -4.69
N LEU A 56 9.66 -31.90 -4.13
CA LEU A 56 9.30 -30.69 -4.84
C LEU A 56 10.51 -29.76 -5.03
N SER A 57 10.65 -29.18 -6.22
CA SER A 57 11.75 -28.26 -6.51
C SER A 57 11.62 -26.97 -5.67
N ARG A 58 12.77 -26.37 -5.33
CA ARG A 58 12.84 -25.15 -4.51
C ARG A 58 12.00 -24.00 -5.08
N LYS A 59 11.98 -23.86 -6.40
CA LYS A 59 11.17 -22.84 -7.10
C LYS A 59 9.67 -23.12 -6.97
N ALA A 60 9.25 -24.37 -7.13
CA ALA A 60 7.84 -24.76 -7.02
C ALA A 60 7.31 -24.52 -5.59
N VAL A 61 8.09 -24.85 -4.56
CA VAL A 61 7.73 -24.60 -3.16
C VAL A 61 7.59 -23.09 -2.90
N LEU A 62 8.54 -22.28 -3.38
CA LEU A 62 8.52 -20.84 -3.19
C LEU A 62 7.31 -20.18 -3.85
N PHE A 63 7.07 -20.43 -5.14
CA PHE A 63 6.01 -19.75 -5.89
C PHE A 63 4.61 -20.31 -5.61
N ARG A 64 4.48 -21.61 -5.37
CA ARG A 64 3.17 -22.24 -5.22
C ARG A 64 2.66 -22.26 -3.77
N HIS A 65 3.59 -22.34 -2.80
CA HIS A 65 3.23 -22.43 -1.38
C HIS A 65 3.57 -21.17 -0.61
N CYS A 66 4.85 -20.76 -0.58
CA CYS A 66 5.26 -19.61 0.24
C CYS A 66 4.66 -18.29 -0.24
N LEU A 67 4.72 -18.01 -1.53
CA LEU A 67 4.21 -16.74 -2.06
C LEU A 67 2.69 -16.61 -1.85
N ARG A 68 1.95 -17.71 -2.03
CA ARG A 68 0.50 -17.71 -1.83
C ARG A 68 0.11 -17.41 -0.37
N ASN A 69 0.89 -17.93 0.59
CA ASN A 69 0.64 -17.68 2.02
C ASN A 69 1.03 -16.26 2.45
N VAL A 70 2.04 -15.66 1.80
CA VAL A 70 2.50 -14.30 2.10
C VAL A 70 1.58 -13.23 1.48
N MET A 71 0.90 -13.53 0.37
CA MET A 71 0.08 -12.56 -0.37
C MET A 71 -1.02 -11.90 0.47
N PRO A 72 -1.80 -12.59 1.31
CA PRO A 72 -2.83 -11.94 2.14
C PRO A 72 -2.23 -10.93 3.12
N SER A 73 -1.17 -11.31 3.82
CA SER A 73 -0.43 -10.38 4.71
C SER A 73 0.09 -9.16 3.98
N TYR A 74 0.58 -9.34 2.75
CA TYR A 74 1.09 -8.25 1.93
C TYR A 74 -0.03 -7.27 1.51
N LEU A 75 -1.18 -7.80 1.11
CA LEU A 75 -2.34 -6.97 0.76
C LEU A 75 -2.83 -6.14 1.95
N SER A 76 -2.86 -6.72 3.14
CA SER A 76 -3.21 -6.00 4.37
C SER A 76 -2.23 -4.86 4.68
N ILE A 77 -0.93 -5.11 4.52
CA ILE A 77 0.10 -4.07 4.71
C ILE A 77 -0.04 -2.97 3.66
N MET A 78 -0.33 -3.30 2.40
CA MET A 78 -0.60 -2.30 1.36
C MET A 78 -1.80 -1.42 1.69
N ALA A 79 -2.88 -1.99 2.21
CA ALA A 79 -4.06 -1.22 2.61
C ALA A 79 -3.75 -0.21 3.73
N ILE A 80 -2.98 -0.63 4.73
CA ILE A 80 -2.55 0.24 5.84
C ILE A 80 -1.59 1.35 5.35
N SER A 81 -0.91 1.14 4.23
CA SER A 81 0.02 2.12 3.68
C SER A 81 -0.67 3.27 2.94
N VAL A 82 -1.94 3.16 2.60
CA VAL A 82 -2.69 4.23 1.90
C VAL A 82 -2.64 5.56 2.67
N PRO A 83 -2.92 5.63 3.99
CA PRO A 83 -2.80 6.88 4.74
C PRO A 83 -1.36 7.40 4.81
N HIS A 84 -0.36 6.51 4.85
CA HIS A 84 1.05 6.90 4.81
C HIS A 84 1.44 7.56 3.48
N VAL A 85 0.91 7.05 2.37
CA VAL A 85 1.11 7.67 1.06
C VAL A 85 0.47 9.05 1.03
N LEU A 86 -0.77 9.18 1.48
CA LEU A 86 -1.49 10.46 1.49
C LEU A 86 -0.80 11.53 2.37
N GLY A 87 -0.29 11.13 3.55
CA GLY A 87 0.42 12.04 4.45
C GLY A 87 1.88 12.31 4.04
N GLY A 88 2.55 11.29 3.50
CA GLY A 88 3.97 11.36 3.12
C GLY A 88 4.23 12.13 1.83
N THR A 89 3.23 12.26 0.95
CA THR A 89 3.36 12.99 -0.31
C THR A 89 3.54 14.49 -0.12
N TYR A 90 3.16 15.06 1.04
CA TYR A 90 3.34 16.50 1.33
C TYR A 90 4.77 16.99 1.09
N ILE A 91 5.78 16.26 1.55
CA ILE A 91 7.19 16.63 1.37
C ILE A 91 7.54 16.66 -0.12
N VAL A 92 7.14 15.64 -0.86
CA VAL A 92 7.37 15.54 -2.30
C VAL A 92 6.63 16.64 -3.05
N GLU A 93 5.36 16.87 -2.71
CA GLU A 93 4.55 17.95 -3.28
C GLU A 93 5.21 19.33 -3.07
N THR A 94 5.76 19.57 -1.87
CA THR A 94 6.43 20.83 -1.54
C THR A 94 7.74 20.98 -2.31
N VAL A 95 8.58 19.93 -2.37
CA VAL A 95 9.87 19.96 -3.08
C VAL A 95 9.68 20.18 -4.58
N PHE A 96 8.67 19.54 -5.17
CA PHE A 96 8.38 19.69 -6.60
C PHE A 96 7.39 20.82 -6.92
N SER A 97 6.93 21.57 -5.89
CA SER A 97 5.94 22.64 -6.02
C SER A 97 4.68 22.17 -6.76
N PHE A 98 4.26 20.94 -6.49
CA PHE A 98 3.07 20.33 -7.08
C PHE A 98 1.87 20.50 -6.14
N PRO A 99 0.76 21.13 -6.58
CA PRO A 99 -0.43 21.29 -5.74
C PRO A 99 -1.14 19.95 -5.57
N GLY A 100 -1.05 19.36 -4.37
CA GLY A 100 -1.66 18.09 -4.04
C GLY A 100 -2.47 18.15 -2.73
N LEU A 101 -3.01 16.99 -2.32
CA LEU A 101 -3.81 16.88 -1.11
C LEU A 101 -2.99 17.08 0.17
N GLY A 102 -1.70 16.73 0.14
CA GLY A 102 -0.81 16.92 1.27
C GLY A 102 -0.54 18.39 1.56
N THR A 103 -0.24 19.18 0.53
CA THR A 103 -0.04 20.63 0.64
C THR A 103 -1.34 21.32 1.07
N LEU A 104 -2.47 20.93 0.51
CA LEU A 104 -3.77 21.48 0.87
C LEU A 104 -4.12 21.19 2.35
N SER A 105 -3.86 19.99 2.83
CA SER A 105 -4.08 19.62 4.24
C SER A 105 -3.17 20.41 5.18
N TYR A 106 -1.91 20.59 4.82
CA TYR A 106 -0.97 21.38 5.60
C TYR A 106 -1.35 22.86 5.67
N GLU A 107 -1.71 23.45 4.52
CA GLU A 107 -2.15 24.86 4.48
C GLU A 107 -3.44 25.07 5.28
N SER A 108 -4.41 24.17 5.18
CA SER A 108 -5.64 24.21 5.97
C SER A 108 -5.35 24.19 7.47
N ALA A 109 -4.42 23.33 7.90
CA ALA A 109 -4.00 23.28 9.30
C ALA A 109 -3.29 24.57 9.73
N ARG A 110 -2.41 25.11 8.88
CA ARG A 110 -1.64 26.33 9.14
C ARG A 110 -2.54 27.58 9.24
N TYR A 111 -3.54 27.66 8.38
CA TYR A 111 -4.50 28.79 8.38
C TYR A 111 -5.70 28.57 9.31
N GLN A 112 -5.70 27.46 10.06
CA GLN A 112 -6.78 27.11 11.01
C GLN A 112 -8.15 26.97 10.32
N ASP A 113 -8.16 26.57 9.04
CA ASP A 113 -9.41 26.28 8.33
C ASP A 113 -9.88 24.87 8.68
N TYR A 114 -10.54 24.77 9.83
CA TYR A 114 -11.04 23.49 10.36
C TYR A 114 -12.11 22.86 9.47
N ASN A 115 -12.89 23.66 8.74
CA ASN A 115 -13.92 23.14 7.84
C ASN A 115 -13.30 22.35 6.70
N LEU A 116 -12.30 22.93 6.04
CA LEU A 116 -11.59 22.27 4.95
C LEU A 116 -10.80 21.04 5.48
N LEU A 117 -10.16 21.20 6.64
CA LEU A 117 -9.42 20.11 7.26
C LEU A 117 -10.32 18.91 7.59
N MET A 118 -11.52 19.15 8.14
CA MET A 118 -12.50 18.08 8.41
C MET A 118 -12.92 17.34 7.14
N VAL A 119 -13.20 18.08 6.07
CA VAL A 119 -13.56 17.46 4.77
C VAL A 119 -12.42 16.59 4.24
N LEU A 120 -11.18 17.07 4.30
CA LEU A 120 -10.01 16.30 3.87
C LEU A 120 -9.80 15.04 4.72
N CYS A 121 -10.00 15.14 6.04
CA CYS A 121 -9.93 13.99 6.95
C CYS A 121 -11.03 12.97 6.66
N LEU A 122 -12.26 13.40 6.40
CA LEU A 122 -13.36 12.50 6.03
C LEU A 122 -13.10 11.81 4.69
N LEU A 123 -12.60 12.54 3.71
CA LEU A 123 -12.29 12.02 2.39
C LEU A 123 -11.16 10.97 2.48
N SER A 124 -10.08 11.29 3.18
CA SER A 124 -8.96 10.37 3.38
C SER A 124 -9.37 9.14 4.20
N GLY A 125 -10.14 9.32 5.27
CA GLY A 125 -10.68 8.23 6.08
C GLY A 125 -11.58 7.29 5.27
N THR A 126 -12.48 7.84 4.47
CA THR A 126 -13.35 7.05 3.59
C THR A 126 -12.53 6.24 2.57
N LEU A 127 -11.50 6.86 1.98
CA LEU A 127 -10.62 6.18 1.04
C LEU A 127 -9.84 5.02 1.71
N VAL A 128 -9.34 5.24 2.93
CA VAL A 128 -8.64 4.21 3.71
C VAL A 128 -9.56 3.04 4.01
N ILE A 129 -10.79 3.30 4.46
CA ILE A 129 -11.78 2.24 4.74
C ILE A 129 -12.10 1.47 3.46
N ALA A 130 -12.36 2.15 2.35
CA ALA A 130 -12.63 1.51 1.07
C ALA A 130 -11.47 0.61 0.60
N CYS A 131 -10.23 1.10 0.68
CA CYS A 131 -9.04 0.33 0.34
C CYS A 131 -8.84 -0.88 1.28
N SER A 132 -9.11 -0.71 2.57
CA SER A 132 -9.02 -1.79 3.57
C SER A 132 -10.05 -2.89 3.29
N LEU A 133 -11.30 -2.53 3.02
CA LEU A 133 -12.35 -3.49 2.66
C LEU A 133 -12.04 -4.23 1.35
N LEU A 134 -11.54 -3.52 0.35
CA LEU A 134 -11.11 -4.15 -0.91
C LEU A 134 -9.95 -5.12 -0.69
N SER A 135 -8.98 -4.75 0.15
CA SER A 135 -7.84 -5.61 0.50
C SER A 135 -8.30 -6.87 1.22
N GLN A 136 -9.21 -6.75 2.20
CA GLN A 136 -9.78 -7.89 2.92
C GLN A 136 -10.55 -8.81 1.96
N ALA A 137 -11.44 -8.28 1.14
CA ALA A 137 -12.20 -9.06 0.17
C ALA A 137 -11.28 -9.79 -0.84
N LEU A 138 -10.17 -9.18 -1.23
CA LEU A 138 -9.19 -9.80 -2.12
C LEU A 138 -8.39 -10.88 -1.41
N SER A 139 -8.00 -10.65 -0.15
CA SER A 139 -7.29 -11.62 0.69
C SER A 139 -8.13 -12.88 0.93
N GLU A 140 -9.41 -12.73 1.23
CA GLU A 140 -10.35 -13.85 1.40
C GLU A 140 -10.51 -14.71 0.14
N ARG A 141 -10.42 -14.09 -1.05
CA ARG A 141 -10.45 -14.83 -2.33
C ARG A 141 -9.18 -15.61 -2.58
N ILE A 142 -8.04 -15.11 -2.09
CA ILE A 142 -6.72 -15.76 -2.29
C ILE A 142 -6.53 -16.89 -1.28
N ASP A 143 -6.91 -16.67 -0.03
CA ASP A 143 -6.81 -17.69 1.03
C ASP A 143 -8.09 -17.77 1.88
N PRO A 144 -9.00 -18.70 1.54
CA PRO A 144 -10.25 -18.88 2.27
C PRO A 144 -10.07 -19.41 3.72
N ARG A 145 -8.86 -19.80 4.13
CA ARG A 145 -8.56 -20.26 5.51
C ARG A 145 -8.53 -19.11 6.51
N MET A 146 -8.27 -17.89 6.07
CA MET A 146 -8.33 -16.70 6.93
C MET A 146 -9.71 -16.48 7.52
N ARG A 147 -10.76 -16.81 6.77
CA ARG A 147 -12.16 -16.76 7.22
C ARG A 147 -12.48 -17.66 8.39
N ALA A 148 -11.81 -18.80 8.50
CA ALA A 148 -12.00 -19.73 9.61
C ALA A 148 -11.31 -19.24 10.89
N GLN A 149 -10.17 -18.56 10.79
CA GLN A 149 -9.45 -18.00 11.93
C GLN A 149 -10.16 -16.80 12.53
N ASP A 150 -10.74 -15.93 11.69
CA ASP A 150 -11.54 -14.79 12.16
C ASP A 150 -12.82 -15.26 12.84
N ALA A 151 -13.45 -16.29 12.33
CA ALA A 151 -14.65 -16.91 12.94
C ALA A 151 -14.35 -17.62 14.28
N GLU A 152 -13.15 -18.19 14.46
CA GLU A 152 -12.71 -18.78 15.73
C GLU A 152 -12.31 -17.71 16.76
N ALA A 153 -11.84 -16.54 16.32
CA ALA A 153 -11.49 -15.42 17.20
C ALA A 153 -12.73 -14.66 17.72
N GLU A 154 -13.88 -14.79 17.07
CA GLU A 154 -15.16 -14.19 17.49
C GLU A 154 -16.00 -15.10 18.42
N LEU A 155 -15.57 -16.33 18.65
CA LEU A 155 -16.25 -17.21 19.63
C LEU A 155 -15.80 -16.85 21.05
N PRO A 156 -16.75 -16.56 21.99
CA PRO A 156 -16.47 -16.12 23.35
C PRO A 156 -15.84 -17.20 24.20
#